data_f8acf972e76ceb73052a015812544281
#
_entry.id   f8acf972e76ceb73052a015812544281
#
_cell.length_a   1.000
_cell.length_b   1.000
_cell.length_c   1.000
_cell.angle_alpha   90.00
_cell.angle_beta   90.00
_cell.angle_gamma   90.00
#
_symmetry.space_group_name_H-M   'P 1'
#
loop_
_entity.id
_entity.type
_entity.pdbx_description
1 polymer ?
#
loop_
_entity_poly.entity_id
_entity_poly.type
_entity_poly.pdbx_seq_one_letter_code
_entity_poly.pdbx_strand_id
1 'polypeptide(L)'
;MGNKGGRRQSKLNSSVILQVYIEKQKGEILGVVIVESGWGSILPTVIIANMMHSGPAEKSGRLNIGDQIMSINGTSLVGLPLSTCQTIIKGLKNQSRIKLNIVRCPPVTTVLIRRPDLRYQLGFSVQNGIICSLMRGGIAERGGVRVGHRIIEINGQSVVATPHEKIVHILSNAVGEIHMKTMPAAMYRLLTAQEQPVYI
;
A
#
# COMPACT_ATOMS: atom_id res chain seq x y z
N MET A 1 38.88 -15.83 26.57
CA MET A 1 38.74 -15.93 25.13
C MET A 1 37.28 -15.64 24.77
N GLY A 2 37.03 -14.43 24.33
CA GLY A 2 35.70 -13.92 24.18
C GLY A 2 35.04 -14.30 22.84
N ASN A 3 33.93 -14.98 22.92
CA ASN A 3 33.05 -15.19 21.79
C ASN A 3 32.11 -13.97 21.65
N LYS A 4 32.45 -13.05 20.77
CA LYS A 4 31.55 -11.93 20.40
C LYS A 4 30.66 -12.34 19.26
N GLY A 5 29.54 -13.00 19.59
CA GLY A 5 28.43 -13.19 18.68
C GLY A 5 27.76 -11.87 18.37
N GLY A 6 28.14 -11.24 17.28
CA GLY A 6 27.44 -10.08 16.75
C GLY A 6 26.05 -10.46 16.29
N ARG A 7 25.03 -10.17 17.10
CA ARG A 7 23.65 -10.16 16.63
C ARG A 7 23.55 -9.08 15.56
N ARG A 8 23.43 -9.50 14.29
CA ARG A 8 22.91 -8.64 13.23
C ARG A 8 21.47 -8.34 13.61
N GLN A 9 21.23 -7.19 14.21
CA GLN A 9 19.90 -6.63 14.27
C GLN A 9 19.45 -6.39 12.82
N SER A 10 18.52 -7.18 12.36
CA SER A 10 17.72 -6.84 11.19
C SER A 10 17.13 -5.46 11.50
N LYS A 11 17.52 -4.45 10.73
CA LYS A 11 16.83 -3.18 10.71
C LYS A 11 15.44 -3.46 10.16
N LEU A 12 14.52 -3.80 11.03
CA LEU A 12 13.12 -3.56 10.80
C LEU A 12 13.04 -2.07 10.51
N ASN A 13 12.67 -1.71 9.29
CA ASN A 13 12.23 -0.36 8.98
C ASN A 13 11.03 -0.08 9.89
N SER A 14 11.30 0.47 11.06
CA SER A 14 10.27 0.99 11.92
C SER A 14 9.69 2.19 11.19
N SER A 15 8.58 1.96 10.48
CA SER A 15 7.81 3.02 9.88
C SER A 15 7.43 3.99 10.98
N VAL A 16 7.85 5.25 10.83
CA VAL A 16 7.56 6.27 11.83
C VAL A 16 6.09 6.64 11.72
N ILE A 17 5.35 6.51 12.82
CA ILE A 17 3.96 6.96 12.90
C ILE A 17 3.97 8.47 13.13
N LEU A 18 3.33 9.19 12.22
CA LEU A 18 3.16 10.64 12.30
C LEU A 18 1.76 10.96 12.82
N GLN A 19 1.70 11.89 13.74
CA GLN A 19 0.44 12.44 14.23
C GLN A 19 0.15 13.75 13.52
N VAL A 20 -0.99 13.82 12.84
CA VAL A 20 -1.42 15.04 12.15
C VAL A 20 -2.81 15.46 12.61
N TYR A 21 -3.05 16.75 12.60
CA TYR A 21 -4.34 17.35 12.91
C TYR A 21 -4.89 18.07 11.69
N ILE A 22 -6.13 17.79 11.34
CA ILE A 22 -6.84 18.43 10.25
C ILE A 22 -7.95 19.30 10.85
N GLU A 23 -7.91 20.58 10.54
CA GLU A 23 -8.96 21.52 10.90
C GLU A 23 -10.01 21.57 9.79
N LYS A 24 -11.28 21.56 10.16
CA LYS A 24 -12.39 21.68 9.24
C LYS A 24 -13.61 22.26 9.91
N GLN A 25 -14.57 22.69 9.12
CA GLN A 25 -15.84 23.18 9.66
C GLN A 25 -16.76 22.01 9.99
N LYS A 26 -17.60 22.18 10.99
CA LYS A 26 -18.66 21.22 11.33
C LYS A 26 -19.60 21.07 10.13
N GLY A 27 -19.94 19.82 9.79
CA GLY A 27 -20.76 19.51 8.63
C GLY A 27 -19.99 19.33 7.33
N GLU A 28 -18.70 19.69 7.32
CA GLU A 28 -17.81 19.49 6.19
C GLU A 28 -17.22 18.10 6.22
N ILE A 29 -17.13 17.42 5.06
CA ILE A 29 -16.43 16.13 4.98
C ILE A 29 -14.92 16.34 5.03
N LEU A 30 -14.18 15.31 5.43
CA LEU A 30 -12.72 15.36 5.46
C LEU A 30 -12.12 15.53 4.05
N GLY A 31 -12.77 14.97 3.04
CA GLY A 31 -12.40 15.11 1.65
C GLY A 31 -11.27 14.16 1.23
N VAL A 32 -11.37 12.89 1.60
CA VAL A 32 -10.44 11.83 1.19
C VAL A 32 -11.17 10.69 0.51
N VAL A 33 -10.47 10.01 -0.37
CA VAL A 33 -10.84 8.67 -0.88
C VAL A 33 -9.89 7.68 -0.24
N ILE A 34 -10.42 6.69 0.45
CA ILE A 34 -9.61 5.61 1.02
C ILE A 34 -9.86 4.30 0.28
N VAL A 35 -8.81 3.49 0.18
CA VAL A 35 -8.84 2.15 -0.42
C VAL A 35 -8.02 1.20 0.46
N GLU A 36 -8.19 -0.09 0.24
CA GLU A 36 -7.35 -1.10 0.87
C GLU A 36 -5.91 -0.98 0.39
N SER A 37 -4.96 -1.06 1.32
CA SER A 37 -3.53 -0.90 1.01
C SER A 37 -2.92 -2.11 0.29
N GLY A 38 -3.67 -3.20 0.17
CA GLY A 38 -3.13 -4.52 -0.16
C GLY A 38 -2.57 -5.22 1.07
N TRP A 39 -2.47 -6.53 0.98
CA TRP A 39 -2.05 -7.37 2.09
C TRP A 39 -0.56 -7.67 1.97
N GLY A 40 0.22 -7.20 2.93
CA GLY A 40 1.51 -7.79 3.24
C GLY A 40 1.31 -8.95 4.21
N SER A 41 2.37 -9.37 4.87
CA SER A 41 2.31 -10.36 5.95
C SER A 41 1.61 -9.87 7.22
N ILE A 42 1.05 -8.67 7.21
CA ILE A 42 0.50 -7.95 8.38
C ILE A 42 -0.96 -7.56 8.08
N LEU A 43 -1.69 -7.20 9.12
CA LEU A 43 -3.10 -6.83 9.09
C LEU A 43 -3.44 -5.78 8.02
N PRO A 44 -4.63 -5.88 7.39
CA PRO A 44 -5.07 -4.91 6.39
C PRO A 44 -5.16 -3.51 6.99
N THR A 45 -4.78 -2.54 6.17
CA THR A 45 -4.89 -1.12 6.49
C THR A 45 -5.55 -0.40 5.33
N VAL A 46 -5.95 0.85 5.55
CA VAL A 46 -6.48 1.71 4.50
C VAL A 46 -5.48 2.82 4.19
N ILE A 47 -5.45 3.21 2.92
CA ILE A 47 -4.59 4.28 2.44
C ILE A 47 -5.41 5.36 1.77
N ILE A 48 -4.85 6.57 1.74
CA ILE A 48 -5.42 7.70 1.01
C ILE A 48 -5.10 7.52 -0.47
N ALA A 49 -6.12 7.32 -1.30
CA ALA A 49 -5.97 7.16 -2.73
C ALA A 49 -6.17 8.47 -3.49
N ASN A 50 -6.92 9.39 -2.95
CA ASN A 50 -7.15 10.71 -3.52
C ASN A 50 -7.63 11.69 -2.45
N MET A 51 -7.56 12.98 -2.76
CA MET A 51 -8.08 14.04 -1.90
C MET A 51 -8.95 14.98 -2.72
N MET A 52 -10.07 15.40 -2.14
CA MET A 52 -10.98 16.35 -2.77
C MET A 52 -10.29 17.69 -2.96
N HIS A 53 -10.33 18.23 -4.17
CA HIS A 53 -9.75 19.53 -4.47
C HIS A 53 -10.37 20.61 -3.58
N SER A 54 -9.50 21.41 -2.94
CA SER A 54 -9.89 22.45 -1.97
C SER A 54 -10.66 21.93 -0.75
N GLY A 55 -10.65 20.63 -0.49
CA GLY A 55 -11.21 20.07 0.74
C GLY A 55 -10.27 20.20 1.94
N PRO A 56 -10.74 19.90 3.16
CA PRO A 56 -9.95 20.05 4.39
C PRO A 56 -8.64 19.26 4.37
N ALA A 57 -8.66 18.03 3.88
CA ALA A 57 -7.46 17.20 3.81
C ALA A 57 -6.39 17.81 2.91
N GLU A 58 -6.74 18.23 1.70
CA GLU A 58 -5.81 18.86 0.77
C GLU A 58 -5.30 20.21 1.29
N LYS A 59 -6.20 21.05 1.79
CA LYS A 59 -5.83 22.37 2.30
C LYS A 59 -4.87 22.31 3.47
N SER A 60 -4.92 21.27 4.28
CA SER A 60 -4.03 21.14 5.44
C SER A 60 -2.56 21.01 5.04
N GLY A 61 -2.28 20.50 3.85
CA GLY A 61 -0.94 20.19 3.40
C GLY A 61 -0.21 19.11 4.20
N ARG A 62 -0.92 18.39 5.08
CA ARG A 62 -0.34 17.43 6.02
C ARG A 62 -0.52 15.98 5.61
N LEU A 63 -1.35 15.71 4.62
CA LEU A 63 -1.63 14.37 4.11
C LEU A 63 -1.15 14.24 2.66
N ASN A 64 -0.68 13.07 2.31
CA ASN A 64 -0.25 12.73 0.96
C ASN A 64 -0.96 11.47 0.46
N ILE A 65 -1.17 11.40 -0.84
CA ILE A 65 -1.64 10.15 -1.48
C ILE A 65 -0.64 9.04 -1.18
N GLY A 66 -1.14 7.89 -0.75
CA GLY A 66 -0.34 6.76 -0.31
C GLY A 66 -0.19 6.63 1.21
N ASP A 67 -0.50 7.67 1.97
CA ASP A 67 -0.43 7.61 3.42
C ASP A 67 -1.40 6.57 3.98
N GLN A 68 -0.90 5.71 4.86
CA GLN A 68 -1.71 4.72 5.59
C GLN A 68 -2.31 5.39 6.83
N ILE A 69 -3.61 5.24 7.01
CA ILE A 69 -4.28 5.73 8.21
C ILE A 69 -4.33 4.60 9.24
N MET A 70 -3.58 4.75 10.32
CA MET A 70 -3.51 3.76 11.40
C MET A 70 -4.64 3.95 12.40
N SER A 71 -4.92 5.20 12.76
CA SER A 71 -6.01 5.54 13.66
C SER A 71 -6.55 6.93 13.36
N ILE A 72 -7.80 7.16 13.76
CA ILE A 72 -8.47 8.44 13.62
C ILE A 72 -9.27 8.74 14.89
N ASN A 73 -9.01 9.91 15.49
CA ASN A 73 -9.60 10.32 16.78
C ASN A 73 -9.55 9.21 17.85
N GLY A 74 -8.41 8.50 17.94
CA GLY A 74 -8.19 7.42 18.91
C GLY A 74 -8.78 6.07 18.51
N THR A 75 -9.50 5.96 17.40
CA THR A 75 -10.04 4.68 16.91
C THR A 75 -9.08 4.06 15.92
N SER A 76 -8.59 2.85 16.20
CA SER A 76 -7.73 2.10 15.28
C SER A 76 -8.52 1.64 14.05
N LEU A 77 -7.94 1.85 12.86
CA LEU A 77 -8.49 1.35 11.60
C LEU A 77 -7.79 0.07 11.14
N VAL A 78 -6.74 -0.36 11.83
CA VAL A 78 -5.96 -1.55 11.45
C VAL A 78 -6.81 -2.81 11.62
N GLY A 79 -6.87 -3.62 10.59
CA GLY A 79 -7.62 -4.88 10.58
C GLY A 79 -9.12 -4.73 10.33
N LEU A 80 -9.63 -3.52 10.18
CA LEU A 80 -11.04 -3.28 9.90
C LEU A 80 -11.35 -3.35 8.40
N PRO A 81 -12.53 -3.83 8.01
CA PRO A 81 -12.98 -3.75 6.62
C PRO A 81 -13.03 -2.29 6.12
N LEU A 82 -12.83 -2.10 4.82
CA LEU A 82 -12.87 -0.78 4.20
C LEU A 82 -14.19 -0.05 4.49
N SER A 83 -15.32 -0.74 4.37
CA SER A 83 -16.65 -0.17 4.64
C SER A 83 -16.78 0.36 6.07
N THR A 84 -16.21 -0.36 7.05
CA THR A 84 -16.20 0.07 8.44
C THR A 84 -15.33 1.31 8.62
N CYS A 85 -14.16 1.35 8.01
CA CYS A 85 -13.28 2.54 8.04
C CYS A 85 -13.97 3.75 7.42
N GLN A 86 -14.66 3.59 6.30
CA GLN A 86 -15.44 4.65 5.66
C GLN A 86 -16.54 5.17 6.59
N THR A 87 -17.25 4.29 7.26
CA THR A 87 -18.31 4.66 8.22
C THR A 87 -17.75 5.45 9.39
N ILE A 88 -16.62 5.04 9.93
CA ILE A 88 -15.95 5.76 11.04
C ILE A 88 -15.58 7.18 10.60
N ILE A 89 -14.97 7.34 9.43
CA ILE A 89 -14.57 8.66 8.91
C ILE A 89 -15.79 9.54 8.63
N LYS A 90 -16.83 8.98 8.02
CA LYS A 90 -18.09 9.70 7.78
C LYS A 90 -18.74 10.16 9.08
N GLY A 91 -18.63 9.38 10.13
CA GLY A 91 -19.15 9.72 11.46
C GLY A 91 -18.49 10.93 12.11
N LEU A 92 -17.36 11.39 11.58
CA LEU A 92 -16.63 12.56 12.07
C LEU A 92 -17.01 13.87 11.37
N LYS A 93 -18.06 13.85 10.55
CA LYS A 93 -18.50 15.01 9.76
C LYS A 93 -18.75 16.27 10.62
N ASN A 94 -19.29 16.09 11.82
CA ASN A 94 -19.61 17.18 12.72
C ASN A 94 -18.46 17.58 13.67
N GLN A 95 -17.30 16.97 13.52
CA GLN A 95 -16.09 17.36 14.25
C GLN A 95 -15.38 18.50 13.52
N SER A 96 -14.81 19.43 14.26
CA SER A 96 -14.04 20.57 13.71
C SER A 96 -12.54 20.30 13.66
N ARG A 97 -12.06 19.33 14.42
CA ARG A 97 -10.65 18.93 14.48
C ARG A 97 -10.54 17.42 14.48
N ILE A 98 -9.77 16.90 13.55
CA ILE A 98 -9.56 15.46 13.39
C ILE A 98 -8.08 15.15 13.58
N LYS A 99 -7.80 14.22 14.48
CA LYS A 99 -6.47 13.70 14.73
C LYS A 99 -6.29 12.39 13.99
N LEU A 100 -5.25 12.31 13.16
CA LEU A 100 -4.88 11.07 12.48
C LEU A 100 -3.48 10.65 12.89
N ASN A 101 -3.31 9.34 13.09
CA ASN A 101 -2.00 8.72 13.12
C ASN A 101 -1.79 8.02 11.78
N ILE A 102 -0.78 8.42 11.05
CA ILE A 102 -0.50 7.93 9.70
C ILE A 102 0.91 7.35 9.61
N VAL A 103 1.08 6.44 8.66
CA VAL A 103 2.40 6.00 8.21
C VAL A 103 2.56 6.50 6.77
N ARG A 104 3.59 7.29 6.53
CA ARG A 104 3.83 7.85 5.21
C ARG A 104 4.43 6.81 4.29
N CYS A 105 3.72 6.49 3.21
CA CYS A 105 4.13 5.54 2.20
C CYS A 105 3.96 6.16 0.81
N PRO A 106 4.88 5.87 -0.13
CA PRO A 106 4.64 6.24 -1.52
C PRO A 106 3.51 5.39 -2.10
N PRO A 107 2.71 5.94 -3.05
CA PRO A 107 1.63 5.16 -3.70
C PRO A 107 2.16 3.99 -4.54
N VAL A 108 3.36 4.13 -5.09
CA VAL A 108 4.04 3.07 -5.84
C VAL A 108 5.16 2.49 -5.00
N THR A 109 5.15 1.17 -4.85
CA THR A 109 6.16 0.42 -4.09
C THR A 109 7.18 -0.17 -5.05
N THR A 110 8.46 0.04 -4.76
CA THR A 110 9.57 -0.63 -5.46
C THR A 110 9.91 -1.93 -4.74
N VAL A 111 9.97 -3.02 -5.50
CA VAL A 111 10.24 -4.37 -5.02
C VAL A 111 11.52 -4.88 -5.67
N LEU A 112 12.35 -5.51 -4.89
CA LEU A 112 13.55 -6.20 -5.38
C LEU A 112 13.53 -7.66 -4.97
N ILE A 113 13.39 -8.55 -5.96
CA ILE A 113 13.47 -9.99 -5.76
C ILE A 113 14.83 -10.47 -6.23
N ARG A 114 15.53 -11.22 -5.40
CA ARG A 114 16.81 -11.85 -5.74
C ARG A 114 16.58 -13.33 -6.01
N ARG A 115 16.65 -13.71 -7.27
CA ARG A 115 16.48 -15.08 -7.74
C ARG A 115 17.78 -15.55 -8.38
N PRO A 116 18.59 -16.35 -7.68
CA PRO A 116 19.90 -16.78 -8.22
C PRO A 116 19.81 -17.56 -9.50
N ASP A 117 18.83 -18.44 -9.63
CA ASP A 117 18.55 -19.22 -10.84
C ASP A 117 17.10 -19.69 -10.89
N LEU A 118 16.69 -20.33 -11.99
CA LEU A 118 15.30 -20.75 -12.21
C LEU A 118 14.80 -21.88 -11.29
N ARG A 119 15.66 -22.54 -10.54
CA ARG A 119 15.27 -23.57 -9.56
C ARG A 119 14.58 -22.97 -8.35
N TYR A 120 14.86 -21.71 -8.03
CA TYR A 120 14.18 -21.01 -6.95
C TYR A 120 12.80 -20.57 -7.41
N GLN A 121 11.77 -20.93 -6.65
CA GLN A 121 10.43 -20.42 -6.88
C GLN A 121 10.37 -18.94 -6.52
N LEU A 122 9.68 -18.16 -7.34
CA LEU A 122 9.45 -16.73 -7.03
C LEU A 122 8.69 -16.55 -5.72
N GLY A 123 7.75 -17.44 -5.43
CA GLY A 123 7.01 -17.45 -4.19
C GLY A 123 5.81 -16.51 -4.18
N PHE A 124 5.23 -16.23 -5.34
CA PHE A 124 3.94 -15.53 -5.44
C PHE A 124 3.18 -15.98 -6.69
N SER A 125 1.87 -15.81 -6.67
CA SER A 125 1.01 -16.03 -7.82
C SER A 125 0.45 -14.72 -8.32
N VAL A 126 0.23 -14.66 -9.64
CA VAL A 126 -0.30 -13.47 -10.34
C VAL A 126 -1.51 -13.89 -11.14
N GLN A 127 -2.56 -13.07 -11.10
CA GLN A 127 -3.73 -13.22 -11.95
C GLN A 127 -4.09 -11.86 -12.54
N ASN A 128 -4.06 -11.75 -13.85
CA ASN A 128 -4.31 -10.50 -14.56
C ASN A 128 -3.50 -9.30 -14.03
N GLY A 129 -2.21 -9.55 -13.75
CA GLY A 129 -1.30 -8.52 -13.24
C GLY A 129 -1.42 -8.20 -11.74
N ILE A 130 -2.33 -8.86 -11.02
CA ILE A 130 -2.54 -8.65 -9.59
C ILE A 130 -1.94 -9.83 -8.81
N ILE A 131 -1.18 -9.51 -7.77
CA ILE A 131 -0.56 -10.50 -6.88
C ILE A 131 -1.65 -11.07 -5.98
N CYS A 132 -1.93 -12.38 -6.11
CA CYS A 132 -3.04 -13.07 -5.44
C CYS A 132 -2.62 -13.85 -4.21
N SER A 133 -1.40 -14.38 -4.20
CA SER A 133 -0.87 -15.14 -3.08
C SER A 133 0.63 -14.95 -2.93
N LEU A 134 1.12 -15.16 -1.73
CA LEU A 134 2.52 -14.96 -1.38
C LEU A 134 2.98 -16.10 -0.48
N MET A 135 4.08 -16.75 -0.86
CA MET A 135 4.69 -17.81 -0.07
C MET A 135 5.42 -17.18 1.14
N ARG A 136 5.05 -17.61 2.33
CA ARG A 136 5.70 -17.14 3.57
C ARG A 136 7.18 -17.58 3.58
N GLY A 137 8.07 -16.62 3.87
CA GLY A 137 9.50 -16.85 3.90
C GLY A 137 10.16 -16.99 2.52
N GLY A 138 9.41 -16.83 1.43
CA GLY A 138 9.91 -16.88 0.07
C GLY A 138 10.74 -15.64 -0.31
N ILE A 139 11.40 -15.73 -1.46
CA ILE A 139 12.23 -14.62 -1.95
C ILE A 139 11.43 -13.39 -2.34
N ALA A 140 10.18 -13.56 -2.76
CA ALA A 140 9.29 -12.46 -3.09
C ALA A 140 8.85 -11.69 -1.84
N GLU A 141 8.45 -12.40 -0.78
CA GLU A 141 8.10 -11.76 0.50
C GLU A 141 9.27 -10.95 1.05
N ARG A 142 10.46 -11.53 1.04
CA ARG A 142 11.68 -10.83 1.47
C ARG A 142 12.00 -9.62 0.64
N GLY A 143 11.63 -9.63 -0.65
CA GLY A 143 11.81 -8.51 -1.58
C GLY A 143 10.78 -7.40 -1.44
N GLY A 144 9.73 -7.59 -0.63
CA GLY A 144 8.69 -6.59 -0.40
C GLY A 144 7.42 -6.75 -1.24
N VAL A 145 7.23 -7.88 -1.92
CA VAL A 145 6.01 -8.18 -2.68
C VAL A 145 4.81 -8.23 -1.74
N ARG A 146 3.69 -7.67 -2.16
CA ARG A 146 2.45 -7.60 -1.37
C ARG A 146 1.25 -8.13 -2.14
N VAL A 147 0.46 -8.96 -1.49
CA VAL A 147 -0.83 -9.43 -2.02
C VAL A 147 -1.79 -8.25 -2.20
N GLY A 148 -2.56 -8.26 -3.26
CA GLY A 148 -3.50 -7.19 -3.60
C GLY A 148 -2.88 -6.03 -4.37
N HIS A 149 -1.58 -6.06 -4.62
CA HIS A 149 -0.91 -5.10 -5.48
C HIS A 149 -0.96 -5.52 -6.96
N ARG A 150 -1.10 -4.53 -7.82
CA ARG A 150 -0.94 -4.69 -9.26
C ARG A 150 0.51 -4.41 -9.64
N ILE A 151 1.08 -5.29 -10.46
CA ILE A 151 2.41 -5.08 -11.04
C ILE A 151 2.27 -4.09 -12.19
N ILE A 152 3.00 -2.98 -12.13
CA ILE A 152 2.98 -1.93 -13.15
C ILE A 152 4.25 -1.91 -14.00
N GLU A 153 5.36 -2.40 -13.46
CA GLU A 153 6.65 -2.42 -14.18
C GLU A 153 7.50 -3.59 -13.72
N ILE A 154 8.20 -4.22 -14.64
CA ILE A 154 9.19 -5.28 -14.38
C ILE A 154 10.48 -4.90 -15.11
N ASN A 155 11.58 -4.78 -14.36
CA ASN A 155 12.91 -4.45 -14.89
C ASN A 155 12.91 -3.25 -15.87
N GLY A 156 12.21 -2.19 -15.50
CA GLY A 156 12.13 -0.96 -16.30
C GLY A 156 11.12 -1.01 -17.44
N GLN A 157 10.46 -2.14 -17.67
CA GLN A 157 9.48 -2.30 -18.72
C GLN A 157 8.06 -2.23 -18.14
N SER A 158 7.21 -1.34 -18.68
CA SER A 158 5.80 -1.28 -18.30
C SER A 158 5.08 -2.56 -18.70
N VAL A 159 4.26 -3.09 -17.78
CA VAL A 159 3.42 -4.27 -18.00
C VAL A 159 1.93 -3.96 -17.84
N VAL A 160 1.57 -2.69 -17.77
CA VAL A 160 0.19 -2.22 -17.53
C VAL A 160 -0.79 -2.75 -18.58
N ALA A 161 -0.41 -2.73 -19.86
CA ALA A 161 -1.24 -3.21 -20.98
C ALA A 161 -0.82 -4.61 -21.45
N THR A 162 -0.07 -5.34 -20.65
CA THR A 162 0.51 -6.63 -21.05
C THR A 162 -0.45 -7.76 -20.68
N PRO A 163 -0.72 -8.71 -21.60
CA PRO A 163 -1.55 -9.88 -21.30
C PRO A 163 -0.98 -10.73 -20.18
N HIS A 164 -1.85 -11.43 -19.45
CA HIS A 164 -1.49 -12.29 -18.33
C HIS A 164 -0.40 -13.30 -18.68
N GLU A 165 -0.55 -14.01 -19.79
CA GLU A 165 0.41 -15.05 -20.21
C GLU A 165 1.81 -14.49 -20.43
N LYS A 166 1.91 -13.27 -20.96
CA LYS A 166 3.18 -12.61 -21.19
C LYS A 166 3.82 -12.15 -19.89
N ILE A 167 3.06 -11.67 -18.92
CA ILE A 167 3.56 -11.34 -17.57
C ILE A 167 4.12 -12.60 -16.90
N VAL A 168 3.37 -13.69 -16.94
CA VAL A 168 3.83 -14.99 -16.40
C VAL A 168 5.11 -15.45 -17.08
N HIS A 169 5.19 -15.31 -18.41
CA HIS A 169 6.39 -15.68 -19.16
C HIS A 169 7.62 -14.83 -18.74
N ILE A 170 7.47 -13.53 -18.62
CA ILE A 170 8.53 -12.62 -18.17
C ILE A 170 9.04 -13.03 -16.79
N LEU A 171 8.14 -13.25 -15.84
CA LEU A 171 8.48 -13.64 -14.48
C LEU A 171 9.09 -15.04 -14.39
N SER A 172 8.58 -15.98 -15.16
CA SER A 172 9.07 -17.36 -15.17
C SER A 172 10.52 -17.45 -15.66
N ASN A 173 10.96 -16.54 -16.51
CA ASN A 173 12.31 -16.54 -17.09
C ASN A 173 13.25 -15.51 -16.43
N ALA A 174 12.76 -14.69 -15.50
CA ALA A 174 13.55 -13.66 -14.84
C ALA A 174 14.48 -14.28 -13.78
N VAL A 175 15.74 -13.92 -13.82
CA VAL A 175 16.78 -14.38 -12.88
C VAL A 175 17.64 -13.19 -12.43
N GLY A 176 18.39 -13.38 -11.35
CA GLY A 176 19.21 -12.35 -10.77
C GLY A 176 18.38 -11.38 -9.96
N GLU A 177 18.60 -10.10 -10.16
CA GLU A 177 17.83 -9.05 -9.51
C GLU A 177 16.61 -8.67 -10.36
N ILE A 178 15.42 -8.89 -9.81
CA ILE A 178 14.16 -8.58 -10.46
C ILE A 178 13.59 -7.34 -9.77
N HIS A 179 13.63 -6.21 -10.48
CA HIS A 179 13.07 -4.95 -10.00
C HIS A 179 11.62 -4.82 -10.48
N MET A 180 10.70 -4.66 -9.55
CA MET A 180 9.29 -4.44 -9.88
C MET A 180 8.79 -3.17 -9.23
N LYS A 181 7.85 -2.51 -9.89
CA LYS A 181 7.01 -1.49 -9.29
C LYS A 181 5.60 -2.02 -9.19
N THR A 182 5.01 -1.87 -8.02
CA THR A 182 3.65 -2.31 -7.73
C THR A 182 2.87 -1.22 -7.01
N MET A 183 1.55 -1.28 -7.09
CA MET A 183 0.68 -0.38 -6.34
C MET A 183 -0.59 -1.13 -5.94
N PRO A 184 -1.31 -0.67 -4.90
CA PRO A 184 -2.59 -1.26 -4.55
C PRO A 184 -3.54 -1.31 -5.75
N ALA A 185 -4.13 -2.48 -6.02
CA ALA A 185 -5.02 -2.67 -7.17
C ALA A 185 -6.22 -1.71 -7.13
N ALA A 186 -6.75 -1.45 -5.94
CA ALA A 186 -7.86 -0.51 -5.76
C ALA A 186 -7.48 0.93 -6.15
N MET A 187 -6.25 1.36 -5.84
CA MET A 187 -5.76 2.67 -6.27
C MET A 187 -5.59 2.73 -7.79
N TYR A 188 -5.07 1.67 -8.39
CA TYR A 188 -4.94 1.58 -9.85
C TYR A 188 -6.29 1.73 -10.57
N ARG A 189 -7.36 1.08 -10.04
CA ARG A 189 -8.71 1.19 -10.61
C ARG A 189 -9.24 2.63 -10.59
N LEU A 190 -8.95 3.39 -9.53
CA LEU A 190 -9.32 4.80 -9.46
C LEU A 190 -8.54 5.65 -10.46
N LEU A 191 -7.23 5.43 -10.56
CA LEU A 191 -6.36 6.18 -11.48
C LEU A 191 -6.69 5.93 -12.95
N THR A 192 -7.19 4.75 -13.28
CA THR A 192 -7.58 4.36 -14.64
C THR A 192 -9.07 4.56 -14.95
N ALA A 193 -9.79 5.23 -14.04
CA ALA A 193 -11.22 5.51 -14.15
C ALA A 193 -12.12 4.25 -14.25
N GLN A 194 -11.63 3.10 -13.78
CA GLN A 194 -12.42 1.87 -13.69
C GLN A 194 -13.41 1.90 -12.51
N GLU A 195 -13.15 2.74 -11.54
CA GLU A 195 -14.04 3.03 -10.41
C GLU A 195 -14.20 4.53 -10.22
N GLN A 196 -15.36 4.95 -9.74
CA GLN A 196 -15.61 6.34 -9.38
C GLN A 196 -15.10 6.59 -7.95
N PRO A 197 -14.40 7.72 -7.71
CA PRO A 197 -13.98 8.06 -6.36
C PRO A 197 -15.18 8.40 -5.47
N VAL A 198 -15.16 7.89 -4.24
CA VAL A 198 -16.13 8.25 -3.20
C VAL A 198 -15.41 9.05 -2.12
N TYR A 199 -15.67 10.35 -2.07
CA TYR A 199 -15.08 11.25 -1.07
C TYR A 199 -15.85 11.17 0.25
N ILE A 200 -15.11 11.07 1.32
CA ILE A 200 -15.64 11.01 2.68
C ILE A 200 -14.97 12.01 3.61
#